data_7b0bc052664a361643f4b98b911768c7
#
_entry.id   7b0bc052664a361643f4b98b911768c7
#
_cell.length_a   1.000
_cell.length_b   1.000
_cell.length_c   1.000
_cell.angle_alpha   90.00
_cell.angle_beta   90.00
_cell.angle_gamma   90.00
#
_symmetry.space_group_name_H-M   'P 1'
#
loop_
_entity.id
_entity.type
_entity.pdbx_description
1 polymer ?
#
loop_
_entity_poly.entity_id
_entity_poly.type
_entity_poly.pdbx_seq_one_letter_code
_entity_poly.pdbx_strand_id
1 'polypeptide(L)'
;MQRMGNRAGETADENSDESGSERSGGSGDEGGGESGSPGITRRRALWIGGGGALAAGAVAFAARDELRHWWWQLPGNDKPRTPGAVDHRGARWVAASAENYRRADRPADYGIDRVVVHVVQGSYATALKVFRDPDHEAAAHYVVGRDGRLAQMVRELDVAFHAGDRGYNERSIGIEHEGFVDRPESFTAAMYASSARLTAGICRRYGFPADREHIVGHVEVPGTDHTDPGPHWDWDRYLGLVRAELRKGRAEARKDQGLSDPDPSDRP
;
A
#
# COMPACT_ATOMS: atom_id res chain seq x y z
N MET A 1 10.44 36.66 28.89
CA MET A 1 9.88 36.78 30.22
C MET A 1 8.65 35.88 30.22
N GLN A 2 8.55 34.82 30.83
CA GLN A 2 8.97 34.22 32.07
C GLN A 2 9.19 32.72 31.89
N ARG A 3 10.20 32.27 32.54
CA ARG A 3 10.64 30.93 32.85
C ARG A 3 9.76 30.27 33.95
N MET A 4 10.01 28.97 34.10
CA MET A 4 9.90 28.10 35.29
C MET A 4 8.77 27.10 35.17
N GLY A 5 8.93 25.82 35.49
CA GLY A 5 10.09 25.10 36.06
C GLY A 5 9.65 23.67 36.44
N ASN A 6 10.57 22.82 36.34
CA ASN A 6 10.93 21.58 37.01
C ASN A 6 9.99 20.96 38.08
N ARG A 7 9.85 19.59 38.02
CA ARG A 7 10.31 18.55 39.00
C ARG A 7 9.70 17.23 38.61
N ALA A 8 10.41 16.21 38.29
CA ALA A 8 11.22 15.23 39.03
C ALA A 8 10.49 14.60 40.27
N GLY A 9 10.36 13.29 40.21
CA GLY A 9 9.91 12.43 41.29
C GLY A 9 10.09 10.97 40.93
N GLU A 10 11.29 10.45 41.18
CA GLU A 10 11.64 9.04 41.41
C GLU A 10 10.77 8.41 42.51
N THR A 11 10.49 7.13 42.39
CA THR A 11 10.90 6.13 43.38
C THR A 11 10.74 4.73 42.81
N ALA A 12 11.80 3.98 42.88
CA ALA A 12 11.92 2.54 42.81
C ALA A 12 11.19 1.87 44.01
N ASP A 13 10.81 0.62 43.82
CA ASP A 13 11.15 -0.42 44.80
C ASP A 13 11.05 -1.83 44.18
N GLU A 14 12.07 -2.55 44.51
CA GLU A 14 12.39 -3.95 44.36
C GLU A 14 11.47 -4.85 45.17
N ASN A 15 11.34 -6.10 44.80
CA ASN A 15 11.74 -7.34 45.49
C ASN A 15 11.14 -8.56 44.80
N SER A 16 11.96 -9.50 44.31
CA SER A 16 12.54 -10.69 45.04
C SER A 16 11.49 -11.68 45.49
N ASP A 17 11.49 -12.87 45.10
CA ASP A 17 12.21 -14.11 45.43
C ASP A 17 11.37 -15.31 44.99
N GLU A 18 12.01 -16.20 44.36
CA GLU A 18 12.65 -17.48 44.70
C GLU A 18 11.76 -18.74 44.76
N SER A 19 12.33 -19.72 44.10
CA SER A 19 12.44 -21.18 44.44
C SER A 19 11.19 -22.04 44.26
N GLY A 20 11.29 -23.19 43.73
CA GLY A 20 12.21 -24.27 43.68
C GLY A 20 11.50 -25.50 43.11
N SER A 21 12.25 -26.33 42.39
CA SER A 21 12.65 -27.71 42.74
C SER A 21 11.49 -28.66 43.04
N GLU A 22 11.37 -29.85 42.55
CA GLU A 22 12.23 -31.03 42.30
C GLU A 22 11.43 -32.15 41.60
N ARG A 23 12.09 -32.85 40.71
CA ARG A 23 12.37 -34.29 40.58
C ARG A 23 11.33 -35.32 40.97
N SER A 24 11.16 -36.24 40.09
CA SER A 24 11.43 -37.73 40.15
C SER A 24 10.50 -38.39 39.14
N GLY A 25 10.86 -39.30 38.31
CA GLY A 25 11.70 -40.46 38.41
C GLY A 25 10.79 -41.69 38.48
N GLY A 26 10.83 -42.57 37.52
CA GLY A 26 10.09 -43.83 37.57
C GLY A 26 10.14 -44.61 36.23
N SER A 27 11.04 -45.53 36.21
CA SER A 27 11.35 -46.55 35.23
C SER A 27 10.40 -47.75 35.29
N GLY A 28 10.42 -48.54 34.19
CA GLY A 28 10.05 -49.98 34.14
C GLY A 28 8.75 -50.18 33.34
N ASP A 29 8.54 -51.15 32.53
CA ASP A 29 9.19 -52.43 32.38
C ASP A 29 8.72 -53.06 31.06
N GLU A 30 9.40 -54.04 30.62
CA GLU A 30 9.28 -54.83 29.41
C GLU A 30 8.00 -55.67 29.30
N GLY A 31 7.60 -56.00 28.08
CA GLY A 31 6.62 -57.04 27.83
C GLY A 31 6.37 -57.28 26.34
N GLY A 32 7.00 -58.27 25.80
CA GLY A 32 6.88 -58.70 24.41
C GLY A 32 5.56 -59.37 24.05
N GLY A 33 5.34 -59.56 22.76
CA GLY A 33 4.23 -60.38 22.25
C GLY A 33 3.96 -60.20 20.75
N GLU A 34 4.55 -61.02 19.98
CA GLU A 34 4.19 -61.62 18.68
C GLU A 34 3.10 -61.04 17.78
N SER A 35 3.54 -60.89 16.53
CA SER A 35 3.00 -61.30 15.24
C SER A 35 1.51 -61.18 14.93
N GLY A 36 1.28 -60.45 13.85
CA GLY A 36 0.01 -60.48 13.14
C GLY A 36 -0.04 -59.42 12.02
N SER A 37 0.51 -59.75 10.84
CA SER A 37 0.25 -58.95 9.65
C SER A 37 -1.18 -59.14 9.16
N PRO A 38 -1.96 -58.09 9.00
CA PRO A 38 -3.09 -58.10 8.07
C PRO A 38 -2.69 -57.37 6.80
N GLY A 39 -2.84 -58.07 5.71
CA GLY A 39 -2.60 -57.59 4.35
C GLY A 39 -3.30 -56.27 4.05
N ILE A 40 -2.54 -55.30 3.63
CA ILE A 40 -3.02 -54.01 3.12
C ILE A 40 -3.52 -54.25 1.72
N THR A 41 -4.84 -54.29 1.56
CA THR A 41 -5.52 -54.32 0.26
C THR A 41 -5.15 -53.09 -0.54
N ARG A 42 -4.65 -53.28 -1.76
CA ARG A 42 -4.17 -52.29 -2.74
C ARG A 42 -5.19 -51.17 -3.14
N ARG A 43 -6.33 -51.08 -2.49
CA ARG A 43 -7.37 -50.10 -2.83
C ARG A 43 -7.41 -48.84 -1.95
N ARG A 44 -6.59 -48.72 -0.90
CA ARG A 44 -6.55 -47.54 -0.03
C ARG A 44 -5.39 -46.57 -0.28
N ALA A 45 -4.47 -46.87 -1.19
CA ALA A 45 -3.29 -46.05 -1.45
C ALA A 45 -3.50 -44.93 -2.48
N LEU A 46 -4.68 -44.76 -3.07
CA LEU A 46 -4.93 -43.78 -4.15
C LEU A 46 -5.57 -42.46 -3.70
N TRP A 47 -5.89 -42.27 -2.41
CA TRP A 47 -6.54 -41.06 -1.91
C TRP A 47 -5.65 -40.16 -1.05
N ILE A 48 -4.42 -40.54 -0.77
CA ILE A 48 -3.48 -39.72 0.01
C ILE A 48 -2.59 -38.83 -0.90
N GLY A 49 -2.55 -39.11 -2.21
CA GLY A 49 -1.69 -38.39 -3.15
C GLY A 49 -2.26 -37.06 -3.68
N GLY A 50 -3.58 -36.86 -3.64
CA GLY A 50 -4.21 -35.66 -4.25
C GLY A 50 -4.20 -34.43 -3.36
N GLY A 51 -4.34 -34.59 -2.06
CA GLY A 51 -4.38 -33.46 -1.12
C GLY A 51 -3.00 -32.87 -0.83
N GLY A 52 -1.97 -33.69 -0.81
CA GLY A 52 -0.60 -33.26 -0.55
C GLY A 52 0.02 -32.45 -1.72
N ALA A 53 -0.33 -32.80 -2.96
CA ALA A 53 0.17 -32.08 -4.14
C ALA A 53 -0.46 -30.70 -4.28
N LEU A 54 -1.75 -30.52 -3.93
CA LEU A 54 -2.40 -29.22 -3.96
C LEU A 54 -1.92 -28.32 -2.81
N ALA A 55 -1.72 -28.88 -1.63
CA ALA A 55 -1.17 -28.13 -0.49
C ALA A 55 0.29 -27.72 -0.73
N ALA A 56 1.12 -28.62 -1.27
CA ALA A 56 2.49 -28.31 -1.64
C ALA A 56 2.56 -27.29 -2.79
N GLY A 57 1.64 -27.32 -3.74
CA GLY A 57 1.51 -26.34 -4.82
C GLY A 57 1.12 -24.95 -4.31
N ALA A 58 0.17 -24.87 -3.37
CA ALA A 58 -0.24 -23.59 -2.77
C ALA A 58 0.86 -22.96 -1.91
N VAL A 59 1.58 -23.79 -1.12
CA VAL A 59 2.72 -23.31 -0.32
C VAL A 59 3.88 -22.91 -1.22
N ALA A 60 4.16 -23.62 -2.31
CA ALA A 60 5.19 -23.25 -3.27
C ALA A 60 4.84 -21.97 -4.03
N PHE A 61 3.55 -21.71 -4.30
CA PHE A 61 3.09 -20.49 -4.95
C PHE A 61 3.24 -19.28 -4.03
N ALA A 62 2.81 -19.38 -2.76
CA ALA A 62 2.98 -18.34 -1.75
C ALA A 62 4.47 -18.08 -1.45
N ALA A 63 5.28 -19.15 -1.34
CA ALA A 63 6.72 -19.01 -1.14
C ALA A 63 7.44 -18.38 -2.35
N ARG A 64 6.90 -18.55 -3.58
CA ARG A 64 7.46 -17.96 -4.79
C ARG A 64 7.34 -16.43 -4.78
N ASP A 65 6.21 -15.90 -4.30
CA ASP A 65 5.99 -14.46 -4.22
C ASP A 65 6.87 -13.83 -3.12
N GLU A 66 7.00 -14.47 -1.97
CA GLU A 66 7.93 -14.06 -0.92
C GLU A 66 9.40 -14.10 -1.38
N LEU A 67 9.79 -15.12 -2.11
CA LEU A 67 11.13 -15.23 -2.69
C LEU A 67 11.40 -14.14 -3.75
N ARG A 68 10.40 -13.78 -4.57
CA ARG A 68 10.52 -12.68 -5.53
C ARG A 68 10.68 -11.36 -4.82
N HIS A 69 9.91 -11.09 -3.76
CA HIS A 69 10.07 -9.91 -2.94
C HIS A 69 11.46 -9.79 -2.35
N TRP A 70 11.94 -10.89 -1.75
CA TRP A 70 13.26 -10.94 -1.17
C TRP A 70 14.36 -10.74 -2.22
N TRP A 71 14.20 -11.30 -3.42
CA TRP A 71 15.14 -11.16 -4.53
C TRP A 71 15.38 -9.69 -4.93
N TRP A 72 14.31 -8.89 -5.03
CA TRP A 72 14.41 -7.47 -5.39
C TRP A 72 14.97 -6.58 -4.27
N GLN A 73 15.04 -7.07 -3.06
CA GLN A 73 15.65 -6.37 -1.92
C GLN A 73 17.16 -6.60 -1.82
N LEU A 74 17.70 -7.55 -2.57
CA LEU A 74 19.14 -7.79 -2.56
C LEU A 74 19.89 -6.67 -3.31
N PRO A 75 20.99 -6.17 -2.77
CA PRO A 75 21.85 -5.21 -3.46
C PRO A 75 22.28 -5.72 -4.84
N GLY A 76 22.09 -4.90 -5.86
CA GLY A 76 22.45 -5.23 -7.26
C GLY A 76 21.35 -5.91 -8.08
N ASN A 77 20.21 -6.29 -7.47
CA ASN A 77 19.06 -6.85 -8.20
C ASN A 77 17.97 -5.82 -8.50
N ASP A 78 18.27 -4.55 -8.30
CA ASP A 78 17.37 -3.45 -8.60
C ASP A 78 17.01 -3.44 -10.09
N LYS A 79 15.70 -3.29 -10.38
CA LYS A 79 15.29 -2.99 -11.74
C LYS A 79 15.91 -1.69 -12.21
N PRO A 80 16.42 -1.63 -13.47
CA PRO A 80 16.92 -0.40 -14.04
C PRO A 80 15.86 0.70 -13.94
N ARG A 81 16.22 1.83 -13.34
CA ARG A 81 15.36 3.01 -13.24
C ARG A 81 16.02 4.17 -13.95
N THR A 82 15.29 4.80 -14.85
CA THR A 82 15.76 6.02 -15.49
C THR A 82 15.71 7.16 -14.48
N PRO A 83 16.83 7.78 -14.10
CA PRO A 83 16.85 8.90 -13.18
C PRO A 83 15.92 10.03 -13.64
N GLY A 84 15.09 10.55 -12.71
CA GLY A 84 14.16 11.65 -13.01
C GLY A 84 12.95 11.29 -13.86
N ALA A 85 12.81 10.04 -14.33
CA ALA A 85 11.59 9.60 -15.01
C ALA A 85 10.40 9.65 -14.10
N VAL A 86 9.23 10.00 -14.62
CA VAL A 86 7.95 10.06 -13.92
C VAL A 86 6.95 9.08 -14.53
N ASP A 87 6.04 8.57 -13.70
CA ASP A 87 4.98 7.66 -14.14
C ASP A 87 3.76 8.42 -14.68
N HIS A 88 3.59 9.68 -14.23
CA HIS A 88 2.53 10.58 -14.71
C HIS A 88 3.13 11.79 -15.41
N ARG A 89 2.70 12.02 -16.67
CA ARG A 89 3.09 13.22 -17.43
C ARG A 89 2.63 14.50 -16.71
N GLY A 90 3.49 15.48 -16.58
CA GLY A 90 3.22 16.73 -15.88
C GLY A 90 3.60 16.71 -14.39
N ALA A 91 3.99 15.57 -13.84
CA ALA A 91 4.63 15.53 -12.54
C ALA A 91 6.11 15.92 -12.66
N ARG A 92 6.59 16.69 -11.68
CA ARG A 92 8.02 16.95 -11.50
C ARG A 92 8.59 15.90 -10.56
N TRP A 93 9.70 15.24 -10.98
CA TRP A 93 10.40 14.33 -10.10
C TRP A 93 11.08 15.07 -8.95
N VAL A 94 10.79 14.66 -7.71
CA VAL A 94 11.44 15.12 -6.47
C VAL A 94 11.59 13.89 -5.58
N ALA A 95 12.74 13.23 -5.63
CA ALA A 95 12.93 11.97 -4.91
C ALA A 95 12.68 12.11 -3.40
N ALA A 96 11.90 11.22 -2.84
CA ALA A 96 11.85 10.98 -1.40
C ALA A 96 13.15 10.35 -0.89
N SER A 97 13.38 10.38 0.43
CA SER A 97 14.45 9.58 1.04
C SER A 97 14.22 8.08 0.78
N ALA A 98 15.30 7.34 0.58
CA ALA A 98 15.22 5.89 0.38
C ALA A 98 14.68 5.14 1.61
N GLU A 99 14.78 5.75 2.79
CA GLU A 99 14.26 5.19 4.05
C GLU A 99 12.72 5.27 4.14
N ASN A 100 12.09 6.15 3.35
CA ASN A 100 10.66 6.43 3.41
C ASN A 100 9.83 5.59 2.44
N TYR A 101 10.43 4.65 1.73
CA TYR A 101 9.76 3.71 0.84
C TYR A 101 10.57 2.44 0.68
N ARG A 102 9.94 1.39 0.19
CA ARG A 102 10.60 0.13 -0.15
C ARG A 102 10.62 -0.06 -1.67
N ARG A 103 11.77 -0.45 -2.20
CA ARG A 103 11.85 -0.87 -3.59
C ARG A 103 11.06 -2.13 -3.84
N ALA A 104 10.35 -2.16 -4.96
CA ALA A 104 9.50 -3.26 -5.39
C ALA A 104 9.44 -3.31 -6.91
N ASP A 105 8.60 -4.19 -7.44
CA ASP A 105 8.32 -4.33 -8.86
C ASP A 105 6.82 -4.44 -9.12
N ARG A 106 6.06 -3.49 -8.57
CA ARG A 106 4.62 -3.45 -8.79
C ARG A 106 4.29 -3.17 -10.25
N PRO A 107 3.21 -3.72 -10.82
CA PRO A 107 2.22 -4.58 -10.17
C PRO A 107 2.60 -6.07 -10.17
N ALA A 108 3.82 -6.48 -10.55
CA ALA A 108 4.22 -7.88 -10.62
C ALA A 108 4.39 -8.50 -9.23
N ASP A 109 4.88 -7.72 -8.25
CA ASP A 109 5.04 -8.17 -6.86
C ASP A 109 3.72 -8.06 -6.09
N TYR A 110 3.08 -6.87 -6.16
CA TYR A 110 1.82 -6.56 -5.50
C TYR A 110 0.90 -5.86 -6.51
N GLY A 111 -0.30 -6.36 -6.69
CA GLY A 111 -1.30 -5.70 -7.51
C GLY A 111 -1.64 -4.31 -6.94
N ILE A 112 -1.68 -3.29 -7.79
CA ILE A 112 -2.16 -1.96 -7.41
C ILE A 112 -3.65 -1.91 -7.74
N ASP A 113 -4.50 -1.77 -6.73
CA ASP A 113 -5.95 -1.79 -6.88
C ASP A 113 -6.65 -0.57 -6.25
N ARG A 114 -5.89 0.38 -5.68
CA ARG A 114 -6.49 1.54 -5.02
C ARG A 114 -5.61 2.77 -5.00
N VAL A 115 -6.25 3.90 -4.73
CA VAL A 115 -5.63 5.18 -4.40
C VAL A 115 -6.04 5.56 -2.99
N VAL A 116 -5.08 6.02 -2.18
CA VAL A 116 -5.34 6.63 -0.87
C VAL A 116 -5.11 8.14 -0.97
N VAL A 117 -6.16 8.89 -0.65
CA VAL A 117 -6.16 10.36 -0.64
C VAL A 117 -5.76 10.85 0.74
N HIS A 118 -4.72 11.68 0.79
CA HIS A 118 -4.18 12.28 2.00
C HIS A 118 -4.23 13.80 1.95
N VAL A 119 -4.10 14.44 3.12
CA VAL A 119 -3.88 15.88 3.27
C VAL A 119 -2.69 16.12 4.19
N VAL A 120 -1.70 16.84 3.68
CA VAL A 120 -0.38 17.08 4.30
C VAL A 120 -0.46 17.74 5.68
N GLN A 121 -1.58 18.41 6.04
CA GLN A 121 -1.67 19.31 7.20
C GLN A 121 -0.61 20.40 7.16
N GLY A 122 -0.34 20.93 5.96
CA GLY A 122 0.71 21.91 5.72
C GLY A 122 0.82 22.34 4.26
N SER A 123 1.95 22.96 3.93
CA SER A 123 2.22 23.44 2.58
C SER A 123 2.82 22.32 1.69
N TYR A 124 2.68 22.50 0.38
CA TYR A 124 3.37 21.68 -0.63
C TYR A 124 4.88 21.56 -0.37
N ALA A 125 5.54 22.69 -0.03
CA ALA A 125 6.96 22.71 0.26
C ALA A 125 7.31 21.92 1.53
N THR A 126 6.42 21.94 2.53
CA THR A 126 6.56 21.15 3.76
C THR A 126 6.53 19.67 3.44
N ALA A 127 5.57 19.19 2.65
CA ALA A 127 5.51 17.78 2.23
C ALA A 127 6.79 17.34 1.52
N LEU A 128 7.26 18.11 0.54
CA LEU A 128 8.48 17.79 -0.18
C LEU A 128 9.71 17.74 0.73
N LYS A 129 9.76 18.60 1.75
CA LYS A 129 10.86 18.61 2.73
C LYS A 129 10.82 17.37 3.61
N VAL A 130 9.66 17.09 4.20
CA VAL A 130 9.45 16.01 5.16
C VAL A 130 9.70 14.64 4.51
N PHE A 131 9.19 14.41 3.29
CA PHE A 131 9.40 13.13 2.59
C PHE A 131 10.84 12.92 2.09
N ARG A 132 11.68 13.94 2.13
CA ARG A 132 13.12 13.83 1.84
C ARG A 132 13.96 13.64 3.09
N ASP A 133 13.36 13.80 4.25
CA ASP A 133 14.00 13.55 5.54
C ASP A 133 14.02 12.04 5.82
N PRO A 134 15.21 11.41 5.98
CA PRO A 134 15.28 9.98 6.25
C PRO A 134 14.69 9.59 7.61
N ASP A 135 14.66 10.51 8.57
CA ASP A 135 14.16 10.24 9.92
C ASP A 135 12.62 10.30 9.99
N HIS A 136 11.95 10.68 8.89
CA HIS A 136 10.48 10.76 8.84
C HIS A 136 9.79 9.40 8.65
N GLU A 137 10.49 8.43 8.07
CA GLU A 137 10.03 7.05 7.85
C GLU A 137 8.70 6.91 7.08
N ALA A 138 8.28 7.97 6.37
CA ALA A 138 7.06 7.97 5.56
C ALA A 138 7.19 8.86 4.32
N ALA A 139 6.55 8.47 3.22
CA ALA A 139 6.36 9.29 2.02
C ALA A 139 5.18 8.81 1.21
N ALA A 140 4.55 9.71 0.44
CA ALA A 140 3.57 9.36 -0.58
C ALA A 140 4.21 9.31 -1.98
N HIS A 141 3.51 8.68 -2.92
CA HIS A 141 3.96 8.62 -4.32
C HIS A 141 3.91 9.99 -4.98
N TYR A 142 2.86 10.76 -4.68
CA TYR A 142 2.61 12.06 -5.28
C TYR A 142 2.24 13.12 -4.24
N VAL A 143 2.56 14.37 -4.57
CA VAL A 143 2.12 15.56 -3.82
C VAL A 143 1.48 16.53 -4.80
N VAL A 144 0.27 16.99 -4.50
CA VAL A 144 -0.52 17.94 -5.29
C VAL A 144 -0.63 19.27 -4.54
N GLY A 145 -0.19 20.34 -5.19
CA GLY A 145 -0.30 21.69 -4.65
C GLY A 145 -1.70 22.30 -4.86
N ARG A 146 -2.02 23.35 -4.10
CA ARG A 146 -3.29 24.09 -4.24
C ARG A 146 -3.45 24.74 -5.61
N ASP A 147 -2.36 25.07 -6.28
CA ASP A 147 -2.33 25.59 -7.66
C ASP A 147 -2.38 24.50 -8.73
N GLY A 148 -2.46 23.23 -8.32
CA GLY A 148 -2.51 22.08 -9.22
C GLY A 148 -1.13 21.57 -9.68
N ARG A 149 -0.02 22.18 -9.20
CA ARG A 149 1.32 21.61 -9.45
C ARG A 149 1.42 20.22 -8.85
N LEU A 150 2.23 19.37 -9.50
CA LEU A 150 2.34 17.97 -9.14
C LEU A 150 3.82 17.56 -9.00
N ALA A 151 4.17 16.96 -7.88
CA ALA A 151 5.43 16.25 -7.71
C ALA A 151 5.18 14.75 -7.63
N GLN A 152 6.10 13.97 -8.20
CA GLN A 152 6.23 12.55 -7.92
C GLN A 152 7.47 12.33 -7.07
N MET A 153 7.31 11.65 -5.93
CA MET A 153 8.38 11.47 -4.95
C MET A 153 8.83 10.02 -4.83
N VAL A 154 7.91 9.07 -5.06
CA VAL A 154 8.19 7.63 -5.14
C VAL A 154 7.63 7.10 -6.44
N ARG A 155 8.33 6.18 -7.09
CA ARG A 155 7.84 5.54 -8.33
C ARG A 155 6.64 4.66 -8.00
N GLU A 156 5.65 4.60 -8.90
CA GLU A 156 4.47 3.75 -8.70
C GLU A 156 4.83 2.26 -8.55
N LEU A 157 5.96 1.84 -9.13
CA LEU A 157 6.46 0.47 -8.99
C LEU A 157 7.02 0.16 -7.60
N ASP A 158 7.36 1.18 -6.81
CA ASP A 158 7.86 1.05 -5.44
C ASP A 158 6.73 1.17 -4.41
N VAL A 159 6.97 0.75 -3.18
CA VAL A 159 6.00 0.81 -2.08
C VAL A 159 6.33 2.01 -1.20
N ALA A 160 5.59 3.09 -1.33
CA ALA A 160 5.69 4.24 -0.43
C ALA A 160 5.05 3.92 0.93
N PHE A 161 5.63 4.42 2.02
CA PHE A 161 5.09 4.26 3.37
C PHE A 161 4.18 5.44 3.70
N HIS A 162 2.88 5.34 3.36
CA HIS A 162 1.93 6.45 3.49
C HIS A 162 0.66 6.13 4.27
N ALA A 163 0.32 4.84 4.40
CA ALA A 163 -0.99 4.45 4.93
C ALA A 163 -0.96 3.91 6.36
N GLY A 164 0.24 3.75 6.97
CA GLY A 164 0.36 3.13 8.30
C GLY A 164 0.04 1.64 8.33
N ASP A 165 -0.56 1.11 7.26
CA ASP A 165 -0.88 -0.31 7.08
C ASP A 165 -0.08 -0.91 5.93
N ARG A 166 0.55 -2.08 6.18
CA ARG A 166 1.40 -2.74 5.19
C ARG A 166 0.64 -3.14 3.94
N GLY A 167 -0.55 -3.73 4.08
CA GLY A 167 -1.35 -4.20 2.96
C GLY A 167 -1.83 -3.05 2.08
N TYR A 168 -2.19 -1.92 2.69
CA TYR A 168 -2.53 -0.70 1.96
C TYR A 168 -1.32 -0.09 1.26
N ASN A 169 -0.16 0.01 1.92
CA ASN A 169 1.08 0.49 1.29
C ASN A 169 1.45 -0.34 0.06
N GLU A 170 1.36 -1.67 0.15
CA GLU A 170 1.71 -2.59 -0.93
C GLU A 170 0.77 -2.49 -2.14
N ARG A 171 -0.53 -2.20 -1.93
CA ARG A 171 -1.57 -2.26 -2.96
C ARG A 171 -2.12 -0.92 -3.40
N SER A 172 -1.59 0.19 -2.91
CA SER A 172 -2.11 1.52 -3.24
C SER A 172 -1.07 2.48 -3.80
N ILE A 173 -1.60 3.58 -4.35
CA ILE A 173 -0.86 4.78 -4.66
C ILE A 173 -1.33 5.88 -3.72
N GLY A 174 -0.46 6.36 -2.83
CA GLY A 174 -0.74 7.50 -1.94
C GLY A 174 -0.57 8.83 -2.66
N ILE A 175 -1.56 9.70 -2.52
CA ILE A 175 -1.56 11.06 -3.07
C ILE A 175 -1.81 12.06 -1.94
N GLU A 176 -0.81 12.86 -1.66
CA GLU A 176 -0.89 13.95 -0.69
C GLU A 176 -1.40 15.24 -1.31
N HIS A 177 -2.25 15.96 -0.59
CA HIS A 177 -2.80 17.24 -1.01
C HIS A 177 -2.38 18.34 -0.04
N GLU A 178 -1.86 19.44 -0.60
CA GLU A 178 -1.50 20.62 0.17
C GLU A 178 -2.71 21.20 0.89
N GLY A 179 -2.64 21.44 2.20
CA GLY A 179 -3.70 22.09 2.95
C GLY A 179 -3.93 21.49 4.32
N PHE A 180 -5.12 21.79 4.87
CA PHE A 180 -5.54 21.39 6.20
C PHE A 180 -6.95 20.80 6.14
N VAL A 181 -7.22 19.72 6.85
CA VAL A 181 -8.51 19.00 6.84
C VAL A 181 -9.68 19.83 7.36
N ASP A 182 -9.41 20.78 8.25
CA ASP A 182 -10.37 21.69 8.89
C ASP A 182 -10.63 22.98 8.11
N ARG A 183 -9.96 23.18 6.95
CA ARG A 183 -10.02 24.40 6.16
C ARG A 183 -10.56 24.12 4.76
N PRO A 184 -11.85 24.42 4.49
CA PRO A 184 -12.46 24.17 3.18
C PRO A 184 -11.76 24.91 2.04
N GLU A 185 -11.19 26.09 2.29
CA GLU A 185 -10.42 26.87 1.32
C GLU A 185 -9.11 26.19 0.87
N SER A 186 -8.67 25.14 1.56
CA SER A 186 -7.53 24.31 1.14
C SER A 186 -7.80 23.60 -0.18
N PHE A 187 -9.05 23.21 -0.44
CA PHE A 187 -9.44 22.34 -1.54
C PHE A 187 -9.86 23.11 -2.78
N THR A 188 -8.89 23.55 -3.55
CA THR A 188 -9.10 24.40 -4.74
C THR A 188 -9.56 23.61 -5.97
N ALA A 189 -10.17 24.32 -6.93
CA ALA A 189 -10.54 23.72 -8.21
C ALA A 189 -9.33 23.19 -9.00
N ALA A 190 -8.19 23.89 -8.92
CA ALA A 190 -6.95 23.50 -9.59
C ALA A 190 -6.37 22.20 -9.00
N MET A 191 -6.37 22.07 -7.67
CA MET A 191 -5.97 20.86 -6.96
C MET A 191 -6.83 19.66 -7.38
N TYR A 192 -8.17 19.78 -7.28
CA TYR A 192 -9.10 18.73 -7.68
C TYR A 192 -8.88 18.29 -9.14
N ALA A 193 -8.76 19.25 -10.06
CA ALA A 193 -8.57 18.95 -11.46
C ALA A 193 -7.26 18.23 -11.74
N SER A 194 -6.17 18.64 -11.08
CA SER A 194 -4.86 17.98 -11.22
C SER A 194 -4.84 16.58 -10.63
N SER A 195 -5.34 16.45 -9.39
CA SER A 195 -5.44 15.17 -8.70
C SER A 195 -6.36 14.19 -9.44
N ALA A 196 -7.48 14.65 -9.98
CA ALA A 196 -8.40 13.81 -10.73
C ALA A 196 -7.79 13.26 -12.03
N ARG A 197 -7.01 14.08 -12.76
CA ARG A 197 -6.26 13.60 -13.95
C ARG A 197 -5.23 12.54 -13.58
N LEU A 198 -4.49 12.76 -12.49
CA LEU A 198 -3.54 11.79 -11.95
C LEU A 198 -4.24 10.48 -11.61
N THR A 199 -5.28 10.53 -10.79
CA THR A 199 -6.04 9.36 -10.33
C THR A 199 -6.70 8.61 -11.49
N ALA A 200 -7.27 9.31 -12.47
CA ALA A 200 -7.79 8.68 -13.69
C ALA A 200 -6.70 7.95 -14.49
N GLY A 201 -5.49 8.52 -14.55
CA GLY A 201 -4.32 7.88 -15.14
C GLY A 201 -3.93 6.60 -14.43
N ILE A 202 -3.93 6.60 -13.09
CA ILE A 202 -3.65 5.45 -12.24
C ILE A 202 -4.73 4.37 -12.42
N CYS A 203 -6.01 4.71 -12.30
CA CYS A 203 -7.13 3.78 -12.52
C CYS A 203 -7.03 3.09 -13.89
N ARG A 204 -6.74 3.85 -14.96
CA ARG A 204 -6.58 3.29 -16.32
C ARG A 204 -5.36 2.38 -16.43
N ARG A 205 -4.24 2.74 -15.83
CA ARG A 205 -2.97 1.98 -15.89
C ARG A 205 -3.08 0.64 -15.19
N TYR A 206 -3.75 0.61 -14.04
CA TYR A 206 -3.85 -0.59 -13.21
C TYR A 206 -5.20 -1.31 -13.31
N GLY A 207 -6.16 -0.77 -14.07
CA GLY A 207 -7.38 -1.49 -14.44
C GLY A 207 -8.47 -1.54 -13.37
N PHE A 208 -8.50 -0.62 -12.40
CA PHE A 208 -9.55 -0.59 -11.38
C PHE A 208 -10.52 0.59 -11.57
N PRO A 209 -11.79 0.48 -11.08
CA PRO A 209 -12.82 1.50 -11.29
C PRO A 209 -12.61 2.74 -10.43
N ALA A 210 -13.23 3.86 -10.86
CA ALA A 210 -13.23 5.12 -10.10
C ALA A 210 -14.48 5.20 -9.20
N ASP A 211 -14.43 4.52 -8.06
CA ASP A 211 -15.47 4.48 -7.04
C ASP A 211 -14.87 4.60 -5.62
N ARG A 212 -15.74 4.55 -4.59
CA ARG A 212 -15.33 4.67 -3.18
C ARG A 212 -14.73 3.39 -2.60
N GLU A 213 -14.78 2.27 -3.30
CA GLU A 213 -14.12 1.05 -2.90
C GLU A 213 -12.62 1.10 -3.22
N HIS A 214 -12.25 1.76 -4.34
CA HIS A 214 -10.89 1.81 -4.86
C HIS A 214 -10.21 3.17 -4.66
N ILE A 215 -10.96 4.24 -4.42
CA ILE A 215 -10.43 5.58 -4.12
C ILE A 215 -10.91 5.96 -2.73
N VAL A 216 -10.05 5.78 -1.75
CA VAL A 216 -10.37 5.92 -0.32
C VAL A 216 -9.60 7.08 0.32
N GLY A 217 -10.10 7.57 1.46
CA GLY A 217 -9.34 8.48 2.32
C GLY A 217 -8.45 7.71 3.30
N HIS A 218 -7.43 8.36 3.84
CA HIS A 218 -6.59 7.75 4.86
C HIS A 218 -7.41 7.31 6.09
N VAL A 219 -8.41 8.09 6.47
CA VAL A 219 -9.36 7.75 7.57
C VAL A 219 -10.04 6.40 7.42
N GLU A 220 -10.08 5.83 6.21
CA GLU A 220 -10.73 4.55 5.91
C GLU A 220 -9.74 3.37 5.94
N VAL A 221 -8.46 3.63 6.17
CA VAL A 221 -7.44 2.58 6.30
C VAL A 221 -7.63 1.86 7.65
N PRO A 222 -7.72 0.54 7.70
CA PRO A 222 -7.91 -0.20 8.94
C PRO A 222 -6.83 0.09 9.98
N GLY A 223 -7.24 0.40 11.21
CA GLY A 223 -6.33 0.64 12.32
C GLY A 223 -5.65 2.01 12.35
N THR A 224 -5.99 2.91 11.41
CA THR A 224 -5.48 4.28 11.41
C THR A 224 -6.15 5.14 12.49
N ASP A 225 -5.41 6.10 13.02
CA ASP A 225 -5.93 7.21 13.83
C ASP A 225 -6.00 8.53 13.04
N HIS A 226 -5.67 8.48 11.76
CA HIS A 226 -5.71 9.61 10.85
C HIS A 226 -7.13 10.01 10.46
N THR A 227 -7.37 11.30 10.23
CA THR A 227 -8.69 11.86 9.90
C THR A 227 -8.77 12.43 8.48
N ASP A 228 -7.66 12.43 7.75
CA ASP A 228 -7.57 12.97 6.40
C ASP A 228 -8.25 12.05 5.35
N PRO A 229 -8.81 12.61 4.29
CA PRO A 229 -8.74 14.00 3.87
C PRO A 229 -9.71 14.96 4.59
N GLY A 230 -10.46 14.49 5.59
CA GLY A 230 -11.36 15.28 6.40
C GLY A 230 -12.74 15.56 5.76
N PRO A 231 -13.63 16.25 6.52
CA PRO A 231 -15.04 16.41 6.14
C PRO A 231 -15.25 17.42 4.99
N HIS A 232 -14.26 18.26 4.69
CA HIS A 232 -14.34 19.26 3.63
C HIS A 232 -13.86 18.76 2.27
N TRP A 233 -13.34 17.52 2.19
CA TRP A 233 -13.04 16.89 0.92
C TRP A 233 -14.32 16.48 0.22
N ASP A 234 -14.59 17.08 -0.94
CA ASP A 234 -15.79 16.81 -1.75
C ASP A 234 -15.60 15.57 -2.62
N TRP A 235 -16.02 14.42 -2.09
CA TRP A 235 -15.90 13.14 -2.76
C TRP A 235 -16.71 13.04 -4.06
N ASP A 236 -17.91 13.61 -4.10
CA ASP A 236 -18.78 13.55 -5.28
C ASP A 236 -18.16 14.33 -6.44
N ARG A 237 -17.69 15.52 -6.14
CA ARG A 237 -16.92 16.35 -7.08
C ARG A 237 -15.67 15.63 -7.55
N TYR A 238 -14.89 15.08 -6.62
CA TYR A 238 -13.62 14.41 -6.96
C TYR A 238 -13.84 13.22 -7.88
N LEU A 239 -14.71 12.29 -7.51
CA LEU A 239 -15.02 11.12 -8.32
C LEU A 239 -15.68 11.49 -9.65
N GLY A 240 -16.54 12.52 -9.66
CA GLY A 240 -17.10 13.08 -10.88
C GLY A 240 -16.05 13.54 -11.88
N LEU A 241 -15.01 14.24 -11.38
CA LEU A 241 -13.86 14.68 -12.20
C LEU A 241 -13.00 13.50 -12.67
N VAL A 242 -12.69 12.53 -11.79
CA VAL A 242 -11.93 11.32 -12.17
C VAL A 242 -12.63 10.56 -13.28
N ARG A 243 -13.94 10.32 -13.15
CA ARG A 243 -14.75 9.64 -14.18
C ARG A 243 -14.82 10.42 -15.50
N ALA A 244 -14.86 11.76 -15.42
CA ALA A 244 -14.83 12.60 -16.62
C ALA A 244 -13.48 12.46 -17.37
N GLU A 245 -12.36 12.45 -16.66
CA GLU A 245 -11.03 12.25 -17.24
C GLU A 245 -10.87 10.84 -17.83
N LEU A 246 -11.44 9.80 -17.20
CA LEU A 246 -11.46 8.44 -17.76
C LEU A 246 -12.25 8.38 -19.08
N ARG A 247 -13.39 9.08 -19.17
CA ARG A 247 -14.19 9.14 -20.40
C ARG A 247 -13.42 9.84 -21.53
N LYS A 248 -12.76 10.96 -21.25
CA LYS A 248 -11.91 11.67 -22.24
C LYS A 248 -10.82 10.76 -22.78
N GLY A 249 -10.07 10.11 -21.89
CA GLY A 249 -9.00 9.21 -22.32
C GLY A 249 -9.48 8.01 -23.16
N ARG A 250 -10.70 7.50 -22.90
CA ARG A 250 -11.31 6.45 -23.75
C ARG A 250 -11.69 7.00 -25.14
N ALA A 251 -12.25 8.20 -25.21
CA ALA A 251 -12.61 8.83 -26.47
C ALA A 251 -11.39 9.14 -27.33
N GLU A 252 -10.31 9.63 -26.72
CA GLU A 252 -9.03 9.86 -27.42
C GLU A 252 -8.45 8.56 -27.95
N ALA A 253 -8.39 7.50 -27.14
CA ALA A 253 -7.86 6.21 -27.58
C ALA A 253 -8.69 5.59 -28.73
N ARG A 254 -10.01 5.80 -28.76
CA ARG A 254 -10.87 5.36 -29.88
C ARG A 254 -10.59 6.13 -31.17
N LYS A 255 -10.42 7.44 -31.06
CA LYS A 255 -10.06 8.28 -32.22
C LYS A 255 -8.73 7.86 -32.84
N ASP A 256 -7.72 7.58 -31.99
CA ASP A 256 -6.40 7.13 -32.43
C ASP A 256 -6.47 5.75 -33.14
N GLN A 257 -7.48 4.92 -32.79
CA GLN A 257 -7.76 3.63 -33.45
C GLN A 257 -8.67 3.75 -34.67
N GLY A 258 -9.09 4.96 -35.06
CA GLY A 258 -9.98 5.19 -36.18
C GLY A 258 -11.43 4.68 -35.97
N LEU A 259 -11.84 4.45 -34.70
CA LEU A 259 -13.16 3.95 -34.33
C LEU A 259 -14.12 5.13 -34.09
N SER A 260 -15.27 5.13 -34.78
CA SER A 260 -16.37 6.07 -34.54
C SER A 260 -16.96 5.92 -33.14
N ASP A 261 -17.56 6.97 -32.62
CA ASP A 261 -18.34 6.87 -31.38
C ASP A 261 -19.55 5.93 -31.61
N PRO A 262 -19.90 5.07 -30.62
CA PRO A 262 -21.08 4.21 -30.72
C PRO A 262 -22.32 5.09 -30.87
N ASP A 263 -23.23 4.69 -31.78
CA ASP A 263 -24.49 5.38 -31.98
C ASP A 263 -25.26 5.40 -30.62
N PRO A 264 -25.80 6.55 -30.21
CA PRO A 264 -26.61 6.64 -28.99
C PRO A 264 -27.82 5.68 -28.98
N SER A 265 -28.26 5.22 -30.15
CA SER A 265 -29.34 4.25 -30.30
C SER A 265 -28.97 2.78 -30.00
N ASP A 266 -27.65 2.48 -29.86
CA ASP A 266 -27.14 1.13 -29.56
C ASP A 266 -27.01 0.84 -28.07
N ARG A 267 -27.53 1.70 -27.19
CA ARG A 267 -27.53 1.46 -25.74
C ARG A 267 -28.75 0.62 -25.37
N PRO A 268 -28.53 -0.53 -24.68
CA PRO A 268 -29.63 -1.39 -24.24
C PRO A 268 -30.52 -0.70 -23.22
#